data_2efcaddc5a8f2c592d4487cc88859747
#
_entry.id   2efcaddc5a8f2c592d4487cc88859747
#
_cell.length_a   1.000
_cell.length_b   1.000
_cell.length_c   1.000
_cell.angle_alpha   90.00
_cell.angle_beta   90.00
_cell.angle_gamma   90.00
#
_symmetry.space_group_name_H-M   'P 1'
#
loop_
_entity.id
_entity.type
_entity.pdbx_description
1 polymer ?
#
loop_
_entity_poly.entity_id
_entity_poly.type
_entity_poly.pdbx_seq_one_letter_code
_entity_poly.pdbx_strand_id
1 'polypeptide(L)'
;LITRKPDTAGFSAGYGVEASAIDGGGWGHVVEGFVNVPMSDRAAIRLVGWEKKDAGWIDNVYSERTYPTSGIVQNNADRVEDNYNDASTVGARAALKFDINDNWTITPTIMGQRQKVNGSFGYDNTFGERKISHAYREASDDRWAQAALTLQGKIGNFDLTYAFAHLKRDVDTDTDYSDYGYWYDTLAGYG
;
A
#
# COMPACT_ATOMS: atom_id res chain seq x y z
N LEU A 1 -8.87 -12.47 -2.65
CA LEU A 1 -7.52 -12.78 -3.13
C LEU A 1 -7.28 -14.28 -2.99
N ILE A 2 -7.03 -15.00 -4.11
CA ILE A 2 -6.67 -16.43 -4.08
C ILE A 2 -5.15 -16.50 -4.23
N THR A 3 -4.45 -16.90 -3.18
CA THR A 3 -2.99 -17.04 -3.19
C THR A 3 -2.59 -18.50 -3.50
N ARG A 4 -1.45 -18.67 -4.19
CA ARG A 4 -0.90 -20.01 -4.40
C ARG A 4 -0.51 -20.63 -3.06
N LYS A 5 -0.94 -21.88 -2.85
CA LYS A 5 -0.57 -22.68 -1.68
C LYS A 5 0.84 -23.24 -1.81
N PRO A 6 1.50 -23.61 -0.69
CA PRO A 6 2.72 -24.41 -0.74
C PRO A 6 2.47 -25.75 -1.43
N ASP A 7 3.48 -26.23 -2.15
CA ASP A 7 3.43 -27.48 -2.92
C ASP A 7 4.51 -28.44 -2.42
N THR A 8 4.11 -29.67 -2.11
CA THR A 8 5.01 -30.73 -1.66
C THR A 8 5.69 -31.48 -2.82
N ALA A 9 5.22 -31.26 -4.07
CA ALA A 9 5.73 -31.98 -5.24
C ALA A 9 7.16 -31.60 -5.63
N GLY A 10 7.63 -30.39 -5.29
CA GLY A 10 8.98 -29.98 -5.63
C GLY A 10 9.36 -28.56 -5.21
N PHE A 11 10.67 -28.31 -5.27
CA PHE A 11 11.21 -26.96 -5.11
C PHE A 11 10.84 -26.11 -6.33
N SER A 12 10.39 -24.88 -6.07
CA SER A 12 10.21 -23.88 -7.12
C SER A 12 10.50 -22.49 -6.57
N ALA A 13 11.07 -21.65 -7.41
CA ALA A 13 11.32 -20.25 -7.12
C ALA A 13 11.05 -19.43 -8.38
N GLY A 14 10.78 -18.16 -8.19
CA GLY A 14 10.59 -17.23 -9.30
C GLY A 14 10.66 -15.80 -8.80
N TYR A 15 10.94 -14.91 -9.73
CA TYR A 15 10.93 -13.47 -9.51
C TYR A 15 10.31 -12.77 -10.69
N GLY A 16 9.82 -11.56 -10.44
CA GLY A 16 9.32 -10.63 -11.43
C GLY A 16 9.91 -9.24 -11.18
N VAL A 17 10.22 -8.53 -12.25
CA VAL A 17 10.66 -7.13 -12.23
C VAL A 17 9.88 -6.39 -13.30
N GLU A 18 9.28 -5.27 -12.92
CA GLU A 18 8.60 -4.36 -13.84
C GLU A 18 9.15 -2.96 -13.62
N ALA A 19 9.30 -2.19 -14.70
CA ALA A 19 9.59 -0.77 -14.66
C ALA A 19 8.51 -0.03 -15.43
N SER A 20 8.08 1.11 -14.90
CA SER A 20 7.06 1.96 -15.49
C SER A 20 7.49 3.43 -15.46
N ALA A 21 6.97 4.22 -16.38
CA ALA A 21 7.15 5.66 -16.40
C ALA A 21 5.82 6.32 -16.74
N ILE A 22 5.55 7.47 -16.13
CA ILE A 22 4.40 8.31 -16.44
C ILE A 22 4.90 9.46 -17.32
N ASP A 23 4.23 9.70 -18.44
CA ASP A 23 4.56 10.83 -19.29
C ASP A 23 4.35 12.16 -18.54
N GLY A 24 5.40 12.96 -18.42
CA GLY A 24 5.42 14.16 -17.57
C GLY A 24 5.35 13.85 -16.07
N GLY A 25 5.73 12.65 -15.66
CA GLY A 25 5.80 12.20 -14.27
C GLY A 25 7.09 11.46 -13.97
N GLY A 26 7.10 10.75 -12.83
CA GLY A 26 8.25 10.00 -12.35
C GLY A 26 8.35 8.57 -12.90
N TRP A 27 9.26 7.79 -12.29
CA TRP A 27 9.49 6.37 -12.56
C TRP A 27 8.96 5.51 -11.42
N GLY A 28 8.34 4.40 -11.79
CA GLY A 28 7.87 3.36 -10.87
C GLY A 28 8.52 2.02 -11.18
N HIS A 29 8.43 1.10 -10.23
CA HIS A 29 8.87 -0.27 -10.41
C HIS A 29 8.11 -1.23 -9.51
N VAL A 30 8.14 -2.51 -9.88
CA VAL A 30 7.73 -3.63 -9.05
C VAL A 30 8.85 -4.64 -9.03
N VAL A 31 9.19 -5.14 -7.85
CA VAL A 31 10.06 -6.30 -7.65
C VAL A 31 9.31 -7.27 -6.78
N GLU A 32 9.12 -8.49 -7.27
CA GLU A 32 8.49 -9.54 -6.51
C GLU A 32 9.24 -10.86 -6.65
N GLY A 33 9.09 -11.73 -5.66
CA GLY A 33 9.69 -13.04 -5.72
C GLY A 33 9.02 -14.03 -4.79
N PHE A 34 9.22 -15.31 -5.11
CA PHE A 34 8.78 -16.37 -4.24
C PHE A 34 9.77 -17.53 -4.23
N VAL A 35 9.71 -18.29 -3.14
CA VAL A 35 10.33 -19.61 -3.03
C VAL A 35 9.34 -20.59 -2.41
N ASN A 36 9.27 -21.78 -2.97
CA ASN A 36 8.52 -22.93 -2.46
C ASN A 36 9.50 -24.06 -2.14
N VAL A 37 9.51 -24.50 -0.90
CA VAL A 37 10.43 -25.54 -0.42
C VAL A 37 9.59 -26.70 0.13
N PRO A 38 9.60 -27.89 -0.51
CA PRO A 38 9.09 -29.10 0.10
C PRO A 38 10.00 -29.49 1.25
N MET A 39 9.43 -29.72 2.44
CA MET A 39 10.17 -30.16 3.62
C MET A 39 10.04 -31.67 3.82
N SER A 40 8.96 -32.24 3.33
CA SER A 40 8.69 -33.69 3.26
C SER A 40 7.56 -33.95 2.25
N ASP A 41 7.20 -35.21 2.04
CA ASP A 41 6.07 -35.60 1.21
C ASP A 41 4.72 -35.01 1.70
N ARG A 42 4.67 -34.58 2.98
CA ARG A 42 3.47 -34.05 3.63
C ARG A 42 3.57 -32.60 4.07
N ALA A 43 4.71 -31.95 3.88
CA ALA A 43 4.92 -30.59 4.33
C ALA A 43 5.70 -29.77 3.33
N ALA A 44 5.26 -28.52 3.11
CA ALA A 44 5.96 -27.54 2.30
C ALA A 44 5.75 -26.12 2.86
N ILE A 45 6.74 -25.27 2.63
CA ILE A 45 6.66 -23.83 2.93
C ILE A 45 6.75 -23.04 1.62
N ARG A 46 5.97 -21.96 1.53
CA ARG A 46 6.05 -20.98 0.46
C ARG A 46 6.21 -19.59 1.04
N LEU A 47 7.28 -18.91 0.65
CA LEU A 47 7.57 -17.53 0.99
C LEU A 47 7.38 -16.66 -0.26
N VAL A 48 6.83 -15.48 -0.07
CA VAL A 48 6.63 -14.47 -1.13
C VAL A 48 7.02 -13.12 -0.54
N GLY A 49 7.71 -12.30 -1.31
CA GLY A 49 7.99 -10.92 -0.97
C GLY A 49 7.76 -10.03 -2.18
N TRP A 50 7.37 -8.78 -1.94
CA TRP A 50 7.19 -7.77 -2.98
C TRP A 50 7.54 -6.39 -2.47
N GLU A 51 8.00 -5.59 -3.40
CA GLU A 51 8.20 -4.16 -3.25
C GLU A 51 7.71 -3.48 -4.53
N LYS A 52 6.97 -2.39 -4.37
CA LYS A 52 6.40 -1.61 -5.47
C LYS A 52 6.58 -0.14 -5.18
N LYS A 53 7.01 0.61 -6.18
CA LYS A 53 6.95 2.06 -6.21
C LYS A 53 6.04 2.49 -7.36
N ASP A 54 4.96 3.21 -7.05
CA ASP A 54 4.15 3.93 -8.01
C ASP A 54 4.70 5.35 -8.16
N ALA A 55 4.94 5.76 -9.39
CA ALA A 55 5.46 7.07 -9.70
C ALA A 55 4.45 8.18 -9.36
N GLY A 56 4.94 9.30 -8.86
CA GLY A 56 4.19 10.55 -8.80
C GLY A 56 4.07 11.21 -10.18
N TRP A 57 3.11 12.11 -10.32
CA TRP A 57 2.81 12.82 -11.56
C TRP A 57 2.18 14.21 -11.33
N ILE A 58 2.11 14.65 -10.08
CA ILE A 58 1.63 15.97 -9.68
C ILE A 58 2.80 16.71 -9.02
N ASP A 59 3.01 17.96 -9.41
CA ASP A 59 4.00 18.82 -8.79
C ASP A 59 3.35 19.67 -7.71
N ASN A 60 3.97 19.73 -6.52
CA ASN A 60 3.64 20.72 -5.52
C ASN A 60 4.46 21.99 -5.79
N VAL A 61 3.82 23.00 -6.37
CA VAL A 61 4.49 24.23 -6.82
C VAL A 61 4.46 25.33 -5.76
N TYR A 62 5.40 26.26 -5.84
CA TYR A 62 5.45 27.39 -4.93
C TYR A 62 4.18 28.25 -5.01
N SER A 63 3.66 28.63 -3.85
CA SER A 63 2.62 29.63 -3.70
C SER A 63 2.79 30.39 -2.38
N GLU A 64 2.28 31.59 -2.37
CA GLU A 64 2.21 32.44 -1.19
C GLU A 64 0.84 33.08 -1.12
N ARG A 65 0.31 33.20 0.09
CA ARG A 65 -0.96 33.87 0.37
C ARG A 65 -0.89 34.64 1.67
N THR A 66 -1.61 35.77 1.73
CA THR A 66 -1.74 36.57 2.93
C THR A 66 -3.16 36.42 3.46
N TYR A 67 -3.32 35.98 4.70
CA TYR A 67 -4.60 35.87 5.37
C TYR A 67 -5.20 37.27 5.61
N PRO A 68 -6.42 37.60 5.10
CA PRO A 68 -6.98 38.94 5.14
C PRO A 68 -7.17 39.49 6.54
N THR A 69 -7.57 38.68 7.52
CA THR A 69 -7.90 39.12 8.88
C THR A 69 -6.67 39.29 9.76
N SER A 70 -5.70 38.40 9.67
CA SER A 70 -4.50 38.41 10.52
C SER A 70 -3.27 39.05 9.89
N GLY A 71 -3.23 39.18 8.55
CA GLY A 71 -2.06 39.64 7.82
C GLY A 71 -0.93 38.62 7.80
N ILE A 72 -1.14 37.37 8.28
CA ILE A 72 -0.14 36.29 8.25
C ILE A 72 0.13 35.92 6.80
N VAL A 73 1.41 35.87 6.45
CA VAL A 73 1.89 35.39 5.16
C VAL A 73 2.24 33.91 5.31
N GLN A 74 1.58 33.06 4.53
CA GLN A 74 1.85 31.64 4.44
C GLN A 74 2.43 31.32 3.07
N ASN A 75 3.52 30.58 3.02
CA ASN A 75 4.06 30.02 1.79
C ASN A 75 4.46 28.54 1.99
N ASN A 76 4.74 27.85 0.89
CA ASN A 76 5.12 26.45 0.88
C ASN A 76 6.52 26.22 0.32
N ALA A 77 7.44 27.16 0.45
CA ALA A 77 8.78 27.10 -0.16
C ALA A 77 9.55 25.85 0.24
N ASP A 78 9.36 25.33 1.45
CA ASP A 78 9.97 24.10 1.97
C ASP A 78 9.25 22.81 1.55
N ARG A 79 8.17 22.92 0.76
CA ARG A 79 7.31 21.82 0.29
C ARG A 79 7.26 21.70 -1.22
N VAL A 80 7.96 22.54 -1.95
CA VAL A 80 8.03 22.47 -3.42
C VAL A 80 8.72 21.17 -3.82
N GLU A 81 8.03 20.33 -4.60
CA GLU A 81 8.52 19.02 -4.99
C GLU A 81 7.86 18.59 -6.31
N ASP A 82 8.68 18.10 -7.25
CA ASP A 82 8.17 17.52 -8.48
C ASP A 82 7.68 16.10 -8.25
N ASN A 83 6.56 15.74 -8.89
CA ASN A 83 5.98 14.39 -8.79
C ASN A 83 5.72 13.94 -7.35
N TYR A 84 5.26 14.84 -6.48
CA TYR A 84 5.19 14.65 -5.03
C TYR A 84 4.20 13.57 -4.56
N ASN A 85 3.31 13.10 -5.43
CA ASN A 85 2.23 12.15 -5.13
C ASN A 85 2.60 10.70 -5.43
N ASP A 86 3.80 10.29 -5.08
CA ASP A 86 4.25 8.91 -5.24
C ASP A 86 3.66 7.97 -4.16
N ALA A 87 3.74 6.67 -4.43
CA ALA A 87 3.40 5.66 -3.43
C ALA A 87 4.41 4.53 -3.41
N SER A 88 4.66 3.98 -2.23
CA SER A 88 5.52 2.82 -2.05
C SER A 88 4.81 1.74 -1.25
N THR A 89 4.96 0.49 -1.66
CA THR A 89 4.37 -0.66 -1.00
C THR A 89 5.43 -1.74 -0.81
N VAL A 90 5.55 -2.27 0.40
CA VAL A 90 6.39 -3.43 0.71
C VAL A 90 5.59 -4.45 1.49
N GLY A 91 5.76 -5.72 1.17
CA GLY A 91 5.06 -6.77 1.88
C GLY A 91 5.71 -8.13 1.74
N ALA A 92 5.27 -9.04 2.61
CA ALA A 92 5.71 -10.42 2.60
C ALA A 92 4.59 -11.35 3.06
N ARG A 93 4.67 -12.60 2.60
CA ARG A 93 3.77 -13.69 2.98
C ARG A 93 4.57 -14.97 3.21
N ALA A 94 4.25 -15.68 4.29
CA ALA A 94 4.69 -17.04 4.53
C ALA A 94 3.47 -17.94 4.69
N ALA A 95 3.47 -19.08 4.04
CA ALA A 95 2.46 -20.11 4.19
C ALA A 95 3.12 -21.46 4.39
N LEU A 96 2.60 -22.26 5.32
CA LEU A 96 2.97 -23.64 5.54
C LEU A 96 1.78 -24.51 5.11
N LYS A 97 2.02 -25.56 4.34
CA LYS A 97 1.08 -26.66 4.12
C LYS A 97 1.56 -27.85 4.92
N PHE A 98 0.65 -28.48 5.62
CA PHE A 98 0.91 -29.73 6.34
C PHE A 98 -0.25 -30.70 6.15
N ASP A 99 -0.01 -31.83 5.49
CA ASP A 99 -0.96 -32.91 5.34
C ASP A 99 -0.89 -33.79 6.60
N ILE A 100 -1.89 -33.59 7.51
CA ILE A 100 -2.00 -34.33 8.79
C ILE A 100 -2.12 -35.83 8.51
N ASN A 101 -2.94 -36.17 7.50
CA ASN A 101 -3.09 -37.49 6.94
C ASN A 101 -3.63 -37.37 5.50
N ASP A 102 -3.99 -38.48 4.85
CA ASP A 102 -4.43 -38.49 3.46
C ASP A 102 -5.77 -37.76 3.22
N ASN A 103 -6.52 -37.46 4.29
CA ASN A 103 -7.82 -36.79 4.21
C ASN A 103 -7.80 -35.37 4.75
N TRP A 104 -6.76 -34.94 5.48
CA TRP A 104 -6.76 -33.65 6.18
C TRP A 104 -5.49 -32.87 5.93
N THR A 105 -5.66 -31.62 5.50
CA THR A 105 -4.59 -30.64 5.29
C THR A 105 -4.85 -29.39 6.12
N ILE A 106 -3.81 -28.88 6.79
CA ILE A 106 -3.81 -27.59 7.48
C ILE A 106 -2.84 -26.64 6.79
N THR A 107 -3.27 -25.38 6.60
CA THR A 107 -2.45 -24.34 5.96
C THR A 107 -2.47 -23.06 6.79
N PRO A 108 -1.60 -22.91 7.80
CA PRO A 108 -1.37 -21.63 8.44
C PRO A 108 -0.65 -20.68 7.48
N THR A 109 -1.02 -19.41 7.56
CA THR A 109 -0.46 -18.33 6.73
C THR A 109 -0.29 -17.07 7.57
N ILE A 110 0.82 -16.38 7.39
CA ILE A 110 1.02 -15.02 7.88
C ILE A 110 1.34 -14.12 6.68
N MET A 111 0.83 -12.90 6.69
CA MET A 111 1.06 -11.91 5.65
C MET A 111 1.05 -10.52 6.26
N GLY A 112 1.87 -9.62 5.76
CA GLY A 112 1.88 -8.22 6.16
C GLY A 112 2.31 -7.32 5.03
N GLN A 113 1.84 -6.07 5.09
CA GLN A 113 2.17 -5.04 4.11
C GLN A 113 2.21 -3.69 4.79
N ARG A 114 3.09 -2.83 4.30
CA ARG A 114 3.09 -1.40 4.55
C ARG A 114 2.98 -0.68 3.23
N GLN A 115 2.09 0.29 3.16
CA GLN A 115 1.98 1.22 2.04
C GLN A 115 2.14 2.64 2.55
N LYS A 116 3.00 3.40 1.91
CA LYS A 116 3.12 4.84 2.10
C LYS A 116 2.66 5.52 0.85
N VAL A 117 1.79 6.50 0.99
CA VAL A 117 1.31 7.37 -0.08
C VAL A 117 1.70 8.79 0.30
N ASN A 118 2.36 9.50 -0.58
CA ASN A 118 2.66 10.91 -0.44
C ASN A 118 1.71 11.72 -1.32
N GLY A 119 1.42 12.94 -0.88
CA GLY A 119 0.63 13.88 -1.63
C GLY A 119 -0.83 13.49 -1.86
N SER A 120 -1.48 14.28 -2.67
CA SER A 120 -2.86 14.12 -3.12
C SER A 120 -2.89 13.68 -4.58
N PHE A 121 -3.96 12.97 -4.98
CA PHE A 121 -4.21 12.62 -6.38
C PHE A 121 -5.08 13.65 -7.10
N GLY A 122 -5.41 14.77 -6.44
CA GLY A 122 -6.06 15.94 -7.02
C GLY A 122 -5.03 16.99 -7.43
N TYR A 123 -5.36 17.81 -8.40
CA TYR A 123 -4.60 18.99 -8.78
C TYR A 123 -5.53 20.20 -8.99
N ASP A 124 -4.97 21.40 -8.92
CA ASP A 124 -5.72 22.66 -9.08
C ASP A 124 -5.30 23.34 -10.40
N ASN A 125 -6.24 23.44 -11.33
CA ASN A 125 -6.02 24.06 -12.63
C ASN A 125 -5.58 25.53 -12.56
N THR A 126 -5.77 26.21 -11.43
CA THR A 126 -5.28 27.59 -11.25
C THR A 126 -3.76 27.68 -11.24
N PHE A 127 -3.08 26.61 -10.82
CA PHE A 127 -1.61 26.48 -10.87
C PHE A 127 -1.09 25.86 -12.17
N GLY A 128 -1.99 25.32 -13.01
CA GLY A 128 -1.68 24.65 -14.26
C GLY A 128 -1.97 23.15 -14.22
N GLU A 129 -1.78 22.49 -15.34
CA GLU A 129 -2.02 21.06 -15.47
C GLU A 129 -1.07 20.28 -14.56
N ARG A 130 -1.62 19.31 -13.79
CA ARG A 130 -0.88 18.44 -12.86
C ARG A 130 -0.12 19.19 -11.79
N LYS A 131 -0.61 20.37 -11.37
CA LYS A 131 0.01 21.18 -10.33
C LYS A 131 -0.95 21.45 -9.20
N ILE A 132 -0.39 21.55 -8.00
CA ILE A 132 -1.10 21.92 -6.78
C ILE A 132 -0.16 22.77 -5.92
N SER A 133 -0.71 23.50 -4.94
CA SER A 133 0.09 24.18 -3.94
C SER A 133 -0.44 23.83 -2.55
N HIS A 134 0.22 22.91 -1.88
CA HIS A 134 -0.06 22.53 -0.50
C HIS A 134 1.02 23.08 0.43
N ALA A 135 0.58 23.69 1.53
CA ALA A 135 1.45 24.31 2.52
C ALA A 135 1.91 23.32 3.59
N TYR A 136 1.16 22.24 3.81
CA TYR A 136 1.46 21.20 4.78
C TYR A 136 1.62 19.85 4.08
N ARG A 137 2.29 18.94 4.78
CA ARG A 137 2.47 17.58 4.27
C ARG A 137 1.13 16.86 4.17
N GLU A 138 0.92 16.22 3.03
CA GLU A 138 -0.10 15.21 2.84
C GLU A 138 0.55 13.85 2.72
N ALA A 139 0.11 12.89 3.51
CA ALA A 139 0.64 11.54 3.47
C ALA A 139 -0.30 10.54 4.13
N SER A 140 -0.22 9.28 3.72
CA SER A 140 -0.85 8.16 4.42
C SER A 140 0.17 7.04 4.61
N ASP A 141 0.21 6.47 5.81
CA ASP A 141 1.01 5.29 6.17
C ASP A 141 0.06 4.19 6.65
N ASP A 142 -0.19 3.21 5.79
CA ASP A 142 -1.09 2.09 6.04
C ASP A 142 -0.26 0.83 6.28
N ARG A 143 -0.41 0.25 7.46
CA ARG A 143 0.30 -0.96 7.90
C ARG A 143 -0.71 -2.00 8.35
N TRP A 144 -0.59 -3.20 7.82
CA TRP A 144 -1.42 -4.29 8.27
C TRP A 144 -0.66 -5.63 8.32
N ALA A 145 -1.13 -6.49 9.22
CA ALA A 145 -0.68 -7.86 9.34
C ALA A 145 -1.89 -8.78 9.51
N GLN A 146 -1.85 -9.95 8.86
CA GLN A 146 -2.88 -10.96 8.91
C GLN A 146 -2.26 -12.32 9.26
N ALA A 147 -2.89 -13.01 10.22
CA ALA A 147 -2.68 -14.43 10.44
C ALA A 147 -3.93 -15.18 9.99
N ALA A 148 -3.76 -16.27 9.25
CA ALA A 148 -4.88 -17.06 8.74
C ALA A 148 -4.60 -18.55 8.91
N LEU A 149 -5.67 -19.33 9.05
CA LEU A 149 -5.64 -20.78 9.13
C LEU A 149 -6.70 -21.35 8.19
N THR A 150 -6.29 -22.24 7.31
CA THR A 150 -7.21 -23.02 6.49
C THR A 150 -7.08 -24.50 6.85
N LEU A 151 -8.19 -25.14 7.18
CA LEU A 151 -8.29 -26.58 7.37
C LEU A 151 -9.18 -27.15 6.26
N GLN A 152 -8.67 -28.13 5.54
CA GLN A 152 -9.39 -28.83 4.48
C GLN A 152 -9.38 -30.33 4.76
N GLY A 153 -10.52 -30.98 4.52
CA GLY A 153 -10.60 -32.41 4.76
C GLY A 153 -11.90 -33.04 4.31
N LYS A 154 -12.00 -34.34 4.55
CA LYS A 154 -13.17 -35.14 4.21
C LYS A 154 -13.82 -35.77 5.44
N ILE A 155 -15.16 -35.70 5.50
CA ILE A 155 -15.98 -36.36 6.50
C ILE A 155 -16.98 -37.22 5.74
N GLY A 156 -16.73 -38.53 5.66
CA GLY A 156 -17.53 -39.44 4.81
C GLY A 156 -17.43 -39.01 3.35
N ASN A 157 -18.55 -38.69 2.73
CA ASN A 157 -18.65 -38.24 1.34
C ASN A 157 -18.61 -36.70 1.17
N PHE A 158 -18.42 -35.95 2.25
CA PHE A 158 -18.44 -34.49 2.23
C PHE A 158 -17.02 -33.92 2.28
N ASP A 159 -16.74 -32.92 1.44
CA ASP A 159 -15.54 -32.10 1.53
C ASP A 159 -15.83 -30.93 2.50
N LEU A 160 -14.96 -30.75 3.49
CA LEU A 160 -15.00 -29.65 4.44
C LEU A 160 -13.87 -28.68 4.18
N THR A 161 -14.18 -27.38 4.14
CA THR A 161 -13.19 -26.32 4.21
C THR A 161 -13.58 -25.35 5.34
N TYR A 162 -12.68 -25.20 6.31
CA TYR A 162 -12.78 -24.19 7.37
C TYR A 162 -11.66 -23.18 7.17
N ALA A 163 -12.00 -21.89 7.17
CA ALA A 163 -11.05 -20.80 7.07
C ALA A 163 -11.29 -19.77 8.17
N PHE A 164 -10.21 -19.39 8.85
CA PHE A 164 -10.19 -18.35 9.86
C PHE A 164 -9.09 -17.36 9.54
N ALA A 165 -9.34 -16.07 9.78
CA ALA A 165 -8.32 -15.03 9.67
C ALA A 165 -8.49 -13.97 10.75
N HIS A 166 -7.37 -13.44 11.24
CA HIS A 166 -7.29 -12.28 12.10
C HIS A 166 -6.43 -11.22 11.43
N LEU A 167 -6.96 -10.01 11.27
CA LEU A 167 -6.30 -8.86 10.67
C LEU A 167 -6.13 -7.76 11.71
N LYS A 168 -4.92 -7.21 11.81
CA LYS A 168 -4.63 -5.94 12.47
C LYS A 168 -4.17 -4.93 11.43
N ARG A 169 -4.76 -3.73 11.43
CA ARG A 169 -4.42 -2.64 10.52
C ARG A 169 -4.34 -1.34 11.29
N ASP A 170 -3.30 -0.57 11.02
CA ASP A 170 -3.08 0.77 11.55
C ASP A 170 -2.91 1.72 10.35
N VAL A 171 -3.61 2.84 10.34
CA VAL A 171 -3.53 3.86 9.28
C VAL A 171 -3.34 5.22 9.92
N ASP A 172 -2.26 5.89 9.55
CA ASP A 172 -1.98 7.28 9.89
C ASP A 172 -2.12 8.13 8.63
N THR A 173 -2.88 9.24 8.70
CA THR A 173 -3.11 10.11 7.55
C THR A 173 -2.97 11.57 7.94
N ASP A 174 -2.15 12.29 7.20
CA ASP A 174 -2.01 13.74 7.27
C ASP A 174 -2.68 14.35 6.02
N THR A 175 -3.49 15.39 6.22
CA THR A 175 -4.20 16.08 5.14
C THR A 175 -4.05 17.60 5.30
N ASP A 176 -3.75 18.30 4.22
CA ASP A 176 -3.69 19.76 4.20
C ASP A 176 -5.09 20.37 4.07
N TYR A 177 -5.51 21.11 5.09
CA TYR A 177 -6.74 21.90 5.10
C TYR A 177 -6.49 23.40 5.03
N SER A 178 -5.29 23.84 4.66
CA SER A 178 -4.91 25.25 4.66
C SER A 178 -5.74 26.09 3.68
N ASP A 179 -6.15 25.50 2.54
CA ASP A 179 -7.01 26.15 1.55
C ASP A 179 -8.39 26.44 2.12
N TYR A 180 -8.93 25.49 2.88
CA TYR A 180 -10.22 25.66 3.54
C TYR A 180 -10.15 26.73 4.64
N GLY A 181 -9.06 26.72 5.42
CA GLY A 181 -8.80 27.76 6.42
C GLY A 181 -8.68 29.15 5.80
N TYR A 182 -7.98 29.28 4.69
CA TYR A 182 -7.86 30.52 3.94
C TYR A 182 -9.21 31.00 3.39
N TRP A 183 -9.99 30.09 2.81
CA TRP A 183 -11.32 30.39 2.30
C TRP A 183 -12.23 30.97 3.40
N TYR A 184 -12.24 30.36 4.59
CA TYR A 184 -12.99 30.91 5.74
C TYR A 184 -12.52 32.29 6.14
N ASP A 185 -11.23 32.56 6.13
CA ASP A 185 -10.67 33.85 6.47
C ASP A 185 -11.10 34.98 5.48
N THR A 186 -11.43 34.59 4.24
CA THR A 186 -11.94 35.52 3.21
C THR A 186 -13.44 35.83 3.37
N LEU A 187 -14.18 35.07 4.19
CA LEU A 187 -15.62 35.30 4.39
C LEU A 187 -15.86 36.38 5.42
N ALA A 188 -16.72 37.37 5.06
CA ALA A 188 -17.10 38.43 5.97
C ALA A 188 -17.77 37.86 7.23
N GLY A 189 -17.24 38.20 8.41
CA GLY A 189 -17.79 37.81 9.71
C GLY A 189 -17.17 36.57 10.35
N TYR A 190 -16.12 35.97 9.75
CA TYR A 190 -15.37 34.87 10.32
C TYR A 190 -13.94 35.24 10.74
N GLY A 191 -13.64 36.56 10.75
CA GLY A 191 -12.37 37.12 11.22
C GLY A 191 -12.35 37.46 12.67
#